data_bb42107f63f507f4871e5436ed2e27b2
#
_entry.id   bb42107f63f507f4871e5436ed2e27b2
#
_cell.length_a   1.000
_cell.length_b   1.000
_cell.length_c   1.000
_cell.angle_alpha   90.00
_cell.angle_beta   90.00
_cell.angle_gamma   90.00
#
_symmetry.space_group_name_H-M   'P 1'
#
loop_
_entity.id
_entity.type
_entity.pdbx_description
1 polymer ?
#
loop_
_entity_poly.entity_id
_entity_poly.type
_entity_poly.pdbx_seq_one_letter_code
_entity_poly.pdbx_strand_id
1 'polypeptide(L)'
;MNRLLKTFALAALLIAAAPAPNPNAAAVDLTLKQAYGGYLKESGPSGGDWDQPVFSAATTKLIKAWKKHNGGELTGLSSYGWLCECQDWQHSKFAWRRTAIRQLQKDVLVVTVKVNAGFGDWGTQQLTMVKEGQRWVIDDLSSESAPFGVKAAMRQELTEKPGS
;
A
#
# COMPACT_ATOMS: atom_id res chain seq x y z
N MET A 1 41.16 8.03 62.29
CA MET A 1 40.30 9.02 61.56
C MET A 1 40.17 8.55 60.12
N ASN A 2 39.11 7.77 59.80
CA ASN A 2 38.86 7.24 58.45
C ASN A 2 37.80 8.10 57.74
N ARG A 3 38.22 8.79 56.67
CA ARG A 3 37.31 9.54 55.79
C ARG A 3 36.83 8.59 54.68
N LEU A 4 35.55 8.16 54.74
CA LEU A 4 34.86 7.49 53.62
C LEU A 4 34.54 8.51 52.53
N LEU A 5 35.20 8.41 51.40
CA LEU A 5 34.76 9.07 50.14
C LEU A 5 33.53 8.31 49.61
N LYS A 6 32.37 8.97 49.59
CA LYS A 6 31.18 8.50 48.88
C LYS A 6 31.25 8.96 47.43
N THR A 7 31.52 8.06 46.53
CA THR A 7 31.44 8.28 45.06
C THR A 7 29.97 8.25 44.63
N PHE A 8 29.40 9.36 44.24
CA PHE A 8 28.10 9.43 43.60
C PHE A 8 28.29 9.11 42.10
N ALA A 9 27.79 7.94 41.65
CA ALA A 9 27.68 7.59 40.25
C ALA A 9 26.47 8.31 39.66
N LEU A 10 26.68 9.26 38.76
CA LEU A 10 25.65 9.95 38.02
C LEU A 10 25.25 9.05 36.84
N ALA A 11 24.12 8.35 36.95
CA ALA A 11 23.53 7.57 35.85
C ALA A 11 22.90 8.55 34.84
N ALA A 12 23.55 8.76 33.71
CA ALA A 12 22.99 9.53 32.59
C ALA A 12 21.89 8.70 31.92
N LEU A 13 20.63 9.10 32.07
CA LEU A 13 19.48 8.52 31.39
C LEU A 13 19.50 8.98 29.93
N LEU A 14 19.91 8.11 29.00
CA LEU A 14 19.80 8.35 27.56
C LEU A 14 18.33 8.22 27.16
N ILE A 15 17.63 9.35 27.07
CA ILE A 15 16.29 9.41 26.47
C ILE A 15 16.47 9.29 24.97
N ALA A 16 16.20 8.11 24.41
CA ALA A 16 16.14 7.93 22.97
C ALA A 16 14.97 8.76 22.41
N ALA A 17 15.29 9.81 21.65
CA ALA A 17 14.28 10.61 20.98
C ALA A 17 13.51 9.74 19.97
N ALA A 18 12.18 9.75 20.03
CA ALA A 18 11.36 9.09 19.03
C ALA A 18 11.67 9.68 17.63
N PRO A 19 11.76 8.85 16.57
CA PRO A 19 12.01 9.35 15.23
C PRO A 19 10.94 10.35 14.83
N ALA A 20 11.37 11.48 14.23
CA ALA A 20 10.44 12.50 13.75
C ALA A 20 9.44 11.91 12.74
N PRO A 21 8.16 12.30 12.79
CA PRO A 21 7.15 11.80 11.87
C PRO A 21 7.53 12.16 10.42
N ASN A 22 7.29 11.22 9.49
CA ASN A 22 7.57 11.44 8.07
C ASN A 22 6.71 12.62 7.56
N PRO A 23 7.29 13.67 6.96
CA PRO A 23 6.56 14.85 6.51
C PRO A 23 5.50 14.54 5.43
N ASN A 24 5.62 13.44 4.73
CA ASN A 24 4.67 13.00 3.71
C ASN A 24 3.51 12.17 4.28
N ALA A 25 3.53 11.80 5.56
CA ALA A 25 2.59 10.86 6.16
C ALA A 25 1.13 11.26 5.94
N ALA A 26 0.77 12.53 6.21
CA ALA A 26 -0.60 13.00 6.05
C ALA A 26 -1.08 12.95 4.59
N ALA A 27 -0.24 13.34 3.64
CA ALA A 27 -0.58 13.31 2.22
C ALA A 27 -0.69 11.86 1.68
N VAL A 28 0.18 10.96 2.13
CA VAL A 28 0.08 9.52 1.85
C VAL A 28 -1.22 8.95 2.41
N ASP A 29 -1.57 9.27 3.66
CA ASP A 29 -2.77 8.76 4.31
C ASP A 29 -4.07 9.20 3.62
N LEU A 30 -4.09 10.36 2.94
CA LEU A 30 -5.23 10.78 2.09
C LEU A 30 -5.44 9.79 0.93
N THR A 31 -4.38 9.41 0.23
CA THR A 31 -4.47 8.43 -0.86
C THR A 31 -4.86 7.05 -0.34
N LEU A 32 -4.30 6.62 0.79
CA LEU A 32 -4.67 5.33 1.39
C LEU A 32 -6.14 5.30 1.83
N LYS A 33 -6.64 6.37 2.44
CA LYS A 33 -8.08 6.50 2.77
C LYS A 33 -8.96 6.41 1.52
N GLN A 34 -8.53 6.97 0.40
CA GLN A 34 -9.25 6.86 -0.87
C GLN A 34 -9.19 5.44 -1.42
N ALA A 35 -8.02 4.79 -1.38
CA ALA A 35 -7.81 3.43 -1.86
C ALA A 35 -8.65 2.40 -1.07
N TYR A 36 -8.60 2.46 0.24
CA TYR A 36 -9.23 1.46 1.11
C TYR A 36 -10.62 1.84 1.62
N GLY A 37 -11.03 3.11 1.46
CA GLY A 37 -12.29 3.61 2.02
C GLY A 37 -13.56 2.95 1.45
N GLY A 38 -13.50 2.44 0.23
CA GLY A 38 -14.60 1.70 -0.38
C GLY A 38 -14.93 0.40 0.38
N TYR A 39 -13.93 -0.30 0.85
CA TYR A 39 -14.09 -1.57 1.57
C TYR A 39 -14.74 -1.44 2.96
N LEU A 40 -14.76 -0.24 3.53
CA LEU A 40 -15.44 0.05 4.80
C LEU A 40 -16.95 0.25 4.63
N LYS A 41 -17.45 0.26 3.38
CA LYS A 41 -18.86 0.45 3.06
C LYS A 41 -19.50 -0.89 2.70
N GLU A 42 -20.76 -1.06 3.06
CA GLU A 42 -21.55 -2.23 2.67
C GLU A 42 -21.66 -2.38 1.14
N SER A 43 -21.73 -1.26 0.42
CA SER A 43 -21.75 -1.25 -1.05
C SER A 43 -20.40 -1.63 -1.69
N GLY A 44 -19.35 -1.70 -0.91
CA GLY A 44 -18.00 -1.95 -1.40
C GLY A 44 -17.38 -0.79 -2.18
N PRO A 45 -16.19 -1.00 -2.77
CA PRO A 45 -15.60 -0.07 -3.72
C PRO A 45 -16.44 0.01 -5.00
N SER A 46 -16.46 1.17 -5.64
CA SER A 46 -17.13 1.35 -6.93
C SER A 46 -16.24 0.84 -8.05
N GLY A 47 -16.64 -0.25 -8.70
CA GLY A 47 -15.83 -0.91 -9.74
C GLY A 47 -14.70 -1.76 -9.19
N GLY A 48 -13.82 -2.22 -10.06
CA GLY A 48 -12.61 -2.94 -9.66
C GLY A 48 -11.58 -2.00 -9.01
N ASP A 49 -10.61 -2.56 -8.30
CA ASP A 49 -9.53 -1.78 -7.68
C ASP A 49 -8.75 -0.94 -8.70
N TRP A 50 -8.60 -1.46 -9.90
CA TRP A 50 -7.98 -0.78 -11.03
C TRP A 50 -8.76 0.44 -11.53
N ASP A 51 -10.03 0.61 -11.17
CA ASP A 51 -10.87 1.76 -11.52
C ASP A 51 -10.75 2.90 -10.49
N GLN A 52 -10.10 2.66 -9.35
CA GLN A 52 -9.93 3.65 -8.30
C GLN A 52 -8.99 4.79 -8.75
N PRO A 53 -9.33 6.07 -8.49
CA PRO A 53 -8.55 7.24 -8.93
C PRO A 53 -7.34 7.49 -8.01
N VAL A 54 -6.62 6.44 -7.64
CA VAL A 54 -5.47 6.45 -6.73
C VAL A 54 -4.16 6.15 -7.42
N PHE A 55 -4.21 5.68 -8.66
CA PHE A 55 -3.02 5.27 -9.41
C PHE A 55 -2.37 6.42 -10.17
N SER A 56 -1.07 6.29 -10.40
CA SER A 56 -0.30 7.22 -11.22
C SER A 56 -0.82 7.27 -12.66
N ALA A 57 -0.55 8.36 -13.37
CA ALA A 57 -0.90 8.48 -14.78
C ALA A 57 -0.29 7.36 -15.62
N ALA A 58 0.95 6.96 -15.32
CA ALA A 58 1.63 5.84 -15.97
C ALA A 58 0.93 4.51 -15.73
N THR A 59 0.56 4.21 -14.49
CA THR A 59 -0.15 2.98 -14.13
C THR A 59 -1.58 2.98 -14.68
N THR A 60 -2.29 4.10 -14.62
CA THR A 60 -3.62 4.25 -15.23
C THR A 60 -3.59 3.98 -16.74
N LYS A 61 -2.55 4.44 -17.44
CA LYS A 61 -2.36 4.15 -18.88
C LYS A 61 -2.16 2.65 -19.12
N LEU A 62 -1.36 1.99 -18.28
CA LEU A 62 -1.12 0.55 -18.38
C LEU A 62 -2.40 -0.24 -18.09
N ILE A 63 -3.16 0.12 -17.06
CA ILE A 63 -4.46 -0.47 -16.73
C ILE A 63 -5.42 -0.38 -17.92
N LYS A 64 -5.51 0.77 -18.59
CA LYS A 64 -6.37 0.92 -19.77
C LYS A 64 -5.95 -0.01 -20.91
N ALA A 65 -4.66 -0.16 -21.17
CA ALA A 65 -4.14 -1.07 -22.19
C ALA A 65 -4.46 -2.53 -21.82
N TRP A 66 -4.23 -2.92 -20.56
CA TRP A 66 -4.50 -4.24 -20.04
C TRP A 66 -6.01 -4.60 -20.10
N LYS A 67 -6.89 -3.70 -19.65
CA LYS A 67 -8.36 -3.89 -19.76
C LYS A 67 -8.81 -4.07 -21.21
N LYS A 68 -8.25 -3.27 -22.14
CA LYS A 68 -8.56 -3.38 -23.57
C LYS A 68 -8.10 -4.71 -24.17
N HIS A 69 -6.91 -5.19 -23.76
CA HIS A 69 -6.34 -6.45 -24.22
C HIS A 69 -7.21 -7.64 -23.80
N ASN A 70 -7.63 -7.66 -22.54
CA ASN A 70 -8.40 -8.75 -21.97
C ASN A 70 -9.89 -8.74 -22.37
N GLY A 71 -10.39 -7.64 -22.98
CA GLY A 71 -11.76 -7.57 -23.50
C GLY A 71 -12.86 -7.76 -22.44
N GLY A 72 -12.53 -7.67 -21.16
CA GLY A 72 -13.45 -7.94 -20.03
C GLY A 72 -13.46 -9.39 -19.55
N GLU A 73 -12.62 -10.25 -20.12
CA GLU A 73 -12.41 -11.60 -19.62
C GLU A 73 -11.71 -11.60 -18.26
N LEU A 74 -12.03 -12.57 -17.41
CA LEU A 74 -11.36 -12.77 -16.14
C LEU A 74 -9.97 -13.35 -16.40
N THR A 75 -8.95 -12.70 -15.84
CA THR A 75 -7.56 -13.15 -15.88
C THR A 75 -7.09 -13.46 -14.46
N GLY A 76 -5.89 -14.00 -14.31
CA GLY A 76 -5.27 -14.20 -13.01
C GLY A 76 -5.26 -12.92 -12.18
N LEU A 77 -4.89 -11.80 -12.81
CA LEU A 77 -4.77 -10.52 -12.12
C LEU A 77 -6.14 -9.86 -11.83
N SER A 78 -7.18 -10.10 -12.65
CA SER A 78 -8.52 -9.56 -12.43
C SER A 78 -9.42 -10.43 -11.54
N SER A 79 -8.92 -11.60 -11.11
CA SER A 79 -9.69 -12.55 -10.30
C SER A 79 -9.76 -12.19 -8.81
N TYR A 80 -9.04 -11.17 -8.36
CA TYR A 80 -9.02 -10.70 -6.98
C TYR A 80 -8.87 -9.18 -6.88
N GLY A 81 -9.24 -8.63 -5.74
CA GLY A 81 -9.02 -7.21 -5.43
C GLY A 81 -7.55 -6.96 -5.06
N TRP A 82 -6.87 -6.09 -5.78
CA TRP A 82 -5.46 -5.78 -5.54
C TRP A 82 -5.23 -5.08 -4.20
N LEU A 83 -6.12 -4.14 -3.86
CA LEU A 83 -6.00 -3.33 -2.65
C LEU A 83 -6.39 -4.10 -1.39
N CYS A 84 -7.37 -5.00 -1.46
CA CYS A 84 -7.72 -5.85 -0.32
C CYS A 84 -6.91 -7.14 -0.27
N GLU A 85 -6.28 -7.54 -1.39
CA GLU A 85 -5.67 -8.86 -1.57
C GLU A 85 -6.66 -9.99 -1.27
N CYS A 86 -7.86 -9.86 -1.79
CA CYS A 86 -8.98 -10.71 -1.44
C CYS A 86 -9.92 -10.91 -2.64
N GLN A 87 -10.69 -12.02 -2.62
CA GLN A 87 -11.83 -12.25 -3.51
C GLN A 87 -13.14 -11.81 -2.86
N ASP A 88 -13.17 -11.78 -1.52
CA ASP A 88 -14.32 -11.37 -0.72
C ASP A 88 -13.85 -10.61 0.53
N TRP A 89 -14.72 -9.79 1.14
CA TRP A 89 -14.40 -9.05 2.35
C TRP A 89 -15.64 -8.84 3.22
N GLN A 90 -15.43 -8.64 4.51
CA GLN A 90 -16.46 -8.26 5.46
C GLN A 90 -16.31 -6.77 5.80
N HIS A 91 -17.13 -5.89 5.22
CA HIS A 91 -17.02 -4.44 5.39
C HIS A 91 -16.96 -4.00 6.86
N SER A 92 -17.75 -4.64 7.74
CA SER A 92 -17.80 -4.32 9.17
C SER A 92 -16.54 -4.74 9.96
N LYS A 93 -15.69 -5.57 9.37
CA LYS A 93 -14.44 -6.08 9.97
C LYS A 93 -13.21 -5.74 9.12
N PHE A 94 -13.42 -5.19 7.91
CA PHE A 94 -12.31 -4.77 7.07
C PHE A 94 -11.45 -3.74 7.80
N ALA A 95 -10.16 -3.94 7.78
CA ALA A 95 -9.22 -3.04 8.44
C ALA A 95 -7.93 -2.90 7.63
N TRP A 96 -7.35 -1.71 7.67
CA TRP A 96 -6.04 -1.46 7.10
C TRP A 96 -5.23 -0.53 8.00
N ARG A 97 -3.91 -0.62 7.91
CA ARG A 97 -3.00 0.30 8.62
C ARG A 97 -1.70 0.46 7.86
N ARG A 98 -1.25 1.68 7.71
CA ARG A 98 0.10 1.98 7.28
C ARG A 98 1.09 1.66 8.41
N THR A 99 2.10 0.87 8.12
CA THR A 99 3.11 0.46 9.11
C THR A 99 4.45 1.14 8.89
N ALA A 100 4.78 1.51 7.64
CA ALA A 100 6.03 2.21 7.34
C ALA A 100 5.89 3.13 6.12
N ILE A 101 6.73 4.17 6.08
CA ILE A 101 7.03 4.97 4.90
C ILE A 101 8.55 5.03 4.77
N ARG A 102 9.07 4.59 3.64
CA ARG A 102 10.50 4.67 3.31
C ARG A 102 10.67 5.50 2.04
N GLN A 103 11.47 6.54 2.12
CA GLN A 103 11.82 7.34 0.96
C GLN A 103 12.87 6.61 0.14
N LEU A 104 12.61 6.43 -1.16
CA LEU A 104 13.58 5.91 -2.13
C LEU A 104 14.29 7.03 -2.86
N GLN A 105 13.53 8.01 -3.33
CA GLN A 105 14.00 9.19 -4.05
C GLN A 105 13.14 10.40 -3.64
N LYS A 106 13.52 11.60 -4.08
CA LYS A 106 12.81 12.84 -3.71
C LYS A 106 11.28 12.73 -3.87
N ASP A 107 10.80 12.16 -4.97
CA ASP A 107 9.39 12.07 -5.33
C ASP A 107 8.91 10.60 -5.44
N VAL A 108 9.60 9.67 -4.75
CA VAL A 108 9.27 8.23 -4.73
C VAL A 108 9.35 7.69 -3.30
N LEU A 109 8.26 7.08 -2.85
CA LEU A 109 8.15 6.41 -1.55
C LEU A 109 7.81 4.94 -1.73
N VAL A 110 8.22 4.11 -0.78
CA VAL A 110 7.63 2.80 -0.52
C VAL A 110 6.85 2.89 0.78
N VAL A 111 5.58 2.56 0.70
CA VAL A 111 4.65 2.57 1.84
C VAL A 111 4.23 1.14 2.12
N THR A 112 4.48 0.67 3.33
CA THR A 112 4.04 -0.65 3.77
C THR A 112 2.67 -0.51 4.43
N VAL A 113 1.71 -1.29 3.93
CA VAL A 113 0.35 -1.35 4.45
C VAL A 113 0.04 -2.78 4.86
N LYS A 114 -0.57 -2.95 6.01
CA LYS A 114 -1.24 -4.21 6.40
C LYS A 114 -2.72 -4.07 6.14
N VAL A 115 -3.32 -5.12 5.56
CA VAL A 115 -4.74 -5.17 5.22
C VAL A 115 -5.32 -6.47 5.79
N ASN A 116 -6.54 -6.38 6.31
CA ASN A 116 -7.33 -7.52 6.77
C ASN A 116 -8.71 -7.43 6.10
N ALA A 117 -9.04 -8.41 5.27
CA ALA A 117 -10.32 -8.49 4.58
C ALA A 117 -11.53 -8.77 5.51
N GLY A 118 -11.28 -8.97 6.81
CA GLY A 118 -12.31 -9.23 7.81
C GLY A 118 -12.39 -10.69 8.26
N PHE A 119 -11.51 -11.56 7.77
CA PHE A 119 -11.49 -13.00 8.08
C PHE A 119 -10.39 -13.42 9.08
N GLY A 120 -9.71 -12.45 9.70
CA GLY A 120 -8.73 -12.70 10.78
C GLY A 120 -7.29 -12.48 10.35
N ASP A 121 -6.90 -12.86 9.14
CA ASP A 121 -5.52 -12.75 8.68
C ASP A 121 -5.16 -11.34 8.17
N TRP A 122 -3.91 -10.97 8.37
CA TRP A 122 -3.36 -9.70 7.92
C TRP A 122 -2.36 -9.91 6.78
N GLY A 123 -2.74 -9.53 5.57
CA GLY A 123 -1.83 -9.43 4.44
C GLY A 123 -0.89 -8.22 4.59
N THR A 124 0.23 -8.25 3.87
CA THR A 124 1.18 -7.13 3.80
C THR A 124 1.38 -6.73 2.36
N GLN A 125 1.20 -5.46 2.08
CA GLN A 125 1.39 -4.86 0.76
C GLN A 125 2.50 -3.82 0.81
N GLN A 126 3.23 -3.68 -0.29
CA GLN A 126 4.15 -2.57 -0.51
C GLN A 126 3.65 -1.73 -1.69
N LEU A 127 3.33 -0.49 -1.40
CA LEU A 127 2.91 0.48 -2.41
C LEU A 127 4.11 1.33 -2.79
N THR A 128 4.53 1.27 -4.05
CA THR A 128 5.41 2.29 -4.61
C THR A 128 4.55 3.49 -4.95
N MET A 129 4.80 4.60 -4.29
CA MET A 129 4.07 5.84 -4.51
C MET A 129 4.96 6.89 -5.16
N VAL A 130 4.42 7.61 -6.11
CA VAL A 130 5.09 8.73 -6.78
C VAL A 130 4.32 10.03 -6.55
N LYS A 131 5.03 11.14 -6.59
CA LYS A 131 4.42 12.46 -6.43
C LYS A 131 4.00 13.01 -7.79
N GLU A 132 2.71 13.24 -7.97
CA GLU A 132 2.13 13.91 -9.14
C GLU A 132 1.46 15.21 -8.68
N GLY A 133 2.07 16.34 -9.02
CA GLY A 133 1.66 17.65 -8.51
C GLY A 133 1.80 17.72 -6.99
N GLN A 134 0.68 17.90 -6.28
CA GLN A 134 0.64 17.95 -4.82
C GLN A 134 0.20 16.63 -4.16
N ARG A 135 -0.05 15.58 -4.96
CA ARG A 135 -0.58 14.31 -4.47
C ARG A 135 0.47 13.19 -4.55
N TRP A 136 0.45 12.32 -3.56
CA TRP A 136 1.07 11.02 -3.65
C TRP A 136 0.07 10.04 -4.24
N VAL A 137 0.44 9.35 -5.31
CA VAL A 137 -0.39 8.37 -6.01
C VAL A 137 0.34 7.03 -6.10
N ILE A 138 -0.40 5.93 -6.21
CA ILE A 138 0.16 4.58 -6.26
C ILE A 138 0.69 4.33 -7.68
N ASP A 139 2.00 4.14 -7.83
CA ASP A 139 2.62 3.77 -9.11
C ASP A 139 2.69 2.26 -9.31
N ASP A 140 2.90 1.51 -8.23
CA ASP A 140 2.86 0.05 -8.26
C ASP A 140 2.43 -0.50 -6.89
N LEU A 141 1.96 -1.73 -6.89
CA LEU A 141 1.59 -2.46 -5.68
C LEU A 141 2.16 -3.87 -5.78
N SER A 142 2.88 -4.32 -4.76
CA SER A 142 3.28 -5.71 -4.60
C SER A 142 2.70 -6.30 -3.33
N SER A 143 2.36 -7.58 -3.41
CA SER A 143 1.74 -8.38 -2.36
C SER A 143 2.12 -9.84 -2.53
N GLU A 144 1.55 -10.74 -1.74
CA GLU A 144 1.74 -12.19 -1.90
C GLU A 144 1.24 -12.66 -3.27
N SER A 145 0.07 -12.18 -3.71
CA SER A 145 -0.52 -12.53 -5.00
C SER A 145 0.17 -11.88 -6.21
N ALA A 146 0.87 -10.77 -6.01
CA ALA A 146 1.63 -10.06 -7.03
C ALA A 146 3.04 -9.69 -6.52
N PRO A 147 3.93 -10.66 -6.30
CA PRO A 147 5.22 -10.43 -5.63
C PRO A 147 6.17 -9.50 -6.41
N PHE A 148 6.04 -9.43 -7.72
CA PHE A 148 6.81 -8.55 -8.59
C PHE A 148 6.08 -7.25 -8.95
N GLY A 149 4.91 -7.02 -8.35
CA GLY A 149 4.05 -5.87 -8.58
C GLY A 149 2.98 -6.08 -9.66
N VAL A 150 1.86 -5.38 -9.51
CA VAL A 150 0.73 -5.46 -10.45
C VAL A 150 1.10 -4.93 -11.85
N LYS A 151 2.05 -4.00 -11.94
CA LYS A 151 2.55 -3.53 -13.25
C LYS A 151 3.30 -4.62 -14.01
N ALA A 152 4.08 -5.44 -13.31
CA ALA A 152 4.77 -6.58 -13.91
C ALA A 152 3.76 -7.62 -14.37
N ALA A 153 2.78 -7.97 -13.54
CA ALA A 153 1.71 -8.91 -13.87
C ALA A 153 0.88 -8.43 -15.09
N MET A 154 0.46 -7.16 -15.12
CA MET A 154 -0.22 -6.60 -16.30
C MET A 154 0.61 -6.69 -17.58
N ARG A 155 1.92 -6.41 -17.51
CA ARG A 155 2.80 -6.53 -18.68
C ARG A 155 2.95 -7.96 -19.16
N GLN A 156 3.00 -8.92 -18.25
CA GLN A 156 3.01 -10.34 -18.59
C GLN A 156 1.71 -10.73 -19.31
N GLU A 157 0.54 -10.43 -18.74
CA GLU A 157 -0.75 -10.74 -19.37
C GLU A 157 -0.92 -10.08 -20.75
N LEU A 158 -0.35 -8.88 -20.98
CA LEU A 158 -0.34 -8.23 -22.27
C LEU A 158 0.47 -8.99 -23.35
N THR A 159 1.35 -9.91 -22.98
CA THR A 159 2.10 -10.75 -23.92
C THR A 159 1.41 -12.09 -24.21
N GLU A 160 0.42 -12.45 -23.42
CA GLU A 160 -0.35 -13.68 -23.55
C GLU A 160 -1.50 -13.49 -24.55
N LYS A 161 -2.03 -14.59 -25.08
CA LYS A 161 -3.26 -14.49 -25.88
C LYS A 161 -4.44 -14.25 -24.97
N PRO A 162 -5.39 -13.33 -25.35
CA PRO A 162 -6.61 -13.16 -24.59
C PRO A 162 -7.33 -14.50 -24.42
N GLY A 163 -7.72 -14.84 -23.18
CA GLY A 163 -8.47 -16.08 -22.90
C GLY A 163 -7.68 -17.38 -22.91
N SER A 164 -6.33 -17.32 -22.76
CA SER A 164 -5.48 -18.52 -22.66
C SER A 164 -5.33 -19.02 -21.22
#